data_743169bd1cf309facca04949326001ab
#
_entry.id   743169bd1cf309facca04949326001ab
#
_cell.length_a   1.000
_cell.length_b   1.000
_cell.length_c   1.000
_cell.angle_alpha   90.00
_cell.angle_beta   90.00
_cell.angle_gamma   90.00
#
_symmetry.space_group_name_H-M   'P 1'
#
loop_
_entity.id
_entity.type
_entity.pdbx_description
1 polymer ?
#
loop_
_entity_poly.entity_id
_entity_poly.type
_entity_poly.pdbx_seq_one_letter_code
_entity_poly.pdbx_strand_id
1 'polypeptide(L)'
;MEEAMKQVFSAGFDVRKNVRIGNMKMDYTAFRFDQQGRTLAISKKAIDTYTTHENVYVFHKTLHAETFRDEMDGILQNIYPTLKLEKDHYETLIDLIILTPLDQKLEGMIRSYQKTKLLKLGFGGAITSRIIAIDRKQNKVTGNKAVKQLQSKLEGVLIK
;
A
#
# COMPACT_ATOMS: atom_id res chain seq x y z
N MET A 1 7.42 -14.93 -7.18
CA MET A 1 7.01 -13.79 -6.31
C MET A 1 8.18 -12.85 -6.03
N GLU A 2 9.30 -13.32 -5.51
CA GLU A 2 10.47 -12.47 -5.19
C GLU A 2 10.97 -11.66 -6.39
N GLU A 3 11.22 -12.31 -7.51
CA GLU A 3 11.63 -11.67 -8.77
C GLU A 3 10.61 -10.60 -9.21
N ALA A 4 9.32 -10.93 -9.14
CA ALA A 4 8.25 -10.01 -9.47
C ALA A 4 8.25 -8.77 -8.57
N MET A 5 8.42 -8.96 -7.25
CA MET A 5 8.50 -7.85 -6.30
C MET A 5 9.74 -7.00 -6.53
N LYS A 6 10.90 -7.62 -6.79
CA LYS A 6 12.12 -6.89 -7.15
C LYS A 6 11.92 -6.07 -8.43
N GLN A 7 11.32 -6.65 -9.47
CA GLN A 7 11.08 -5.96 -10.72
C GLN A 7 10.13 -4.78 -10.58
N VAL A 8 9.06 -4.92 -9.78
CA VAL A 8 8.06 -3.87 -9.58
C VAL A 8 8.54 -2.75 -8.66
N PHE A 9 9.34 -3.09 -7.62
CA PHE A 9 9.76 -2.16 -6.56
C PHE A 9 11.27 -1.87 -6.55
N SER A 10 12.03 -2.20 -7.61
CA SER A 10 13.48 -2.00 -7.67
C SER A 10 13.92 -0.54 -7.71
N ALA A 11 13.12 0.34 -8.32
CA ALA A 11 13.49 1.73 -8.51
C ALA A 11 12.90 2.62 -7.40
N GLY A 12 13.79 3.20 -6.57
CA GLY A 12 13.40 4.20 -5.56
C GLY A 12 12.76 3.66 -4.29
N PHE A 13 12.71 2.34 -4.09
CA PHE A 13 12.21 1.72 -2.86
C PHE A 13 13.34 1.10 -2.04
N ASP A 14 13.31 1.30 -0.70
CA ASP A 14 14.05 0.49 0.28
C ASP A 14 13.26 -0.81 0.53
N VAL A 15 13.75 -1.92 0.01
CA VAL A 15 13.08 -3.23 0.07
C VAL A 15 13.69 -4.09 1.16
N ARG A 16 12.85 -4.64 2.04
CA ARG A 16 13.25 -5.57 3.12
C ARG A 16 12.43 -6.84 3.05
N LYS A 17 13.03 -7.95 3.47
CA LYS A 17 12.40 -9.28 3.49
C LYS A 17 12.19 -9.76 4.91
N ASN A 18 11.18 -10.62 5.08
CA ASN A 18 10.90 -11.31 6.34
C ASN A 18 10.77 -10.34 7.54
N VAL A 19 10.06 -9.22 7.34
CA VAL A 19 9.84 -8.20 8.37
C VAL A 19 8.66 -8.59 9.26
N ARG A 20 8.80 -8.42 10.57
CA ARG A 20 7.69 -8.58 11.51
C ARG A 20 7.09 -7.21 11.86
N ILE A 21 5.76 -7.09 11.75
CA ILE A 21 5.00 -5.89 12.11
C ILE A 21 3.89 -6.32 13.06
N GLY A 22 4.04 -5.96 14.34
CA GLY A 22 3.18 -6.51 15.38
C GLY A 22 3.26 -8.03 15.41
N ASN A 23 2.13 -8.69 15.30
CA ASN A 23 2.02 -10.15 15.22
C ASN A 23 2.06 -10.71 13.79
N MET A 24 2.15 -9.86 12.78
CA MET A 24 2.13 -10.26 11.37
C MET A 24 3.56 -10.44 10.82
N LYS A 25 3.75 -11.47 10.02
CA LYS A 25 4.96 -11.68 9.22
C LYS A 25 4.72 -11.18 7.80
N MET A 26 5.55 -10.23 7.37
CA MET A 26 5.58 -9.75 6.00
C MET A 26 6.69 -10.47 5.23
N ASP A 27 6.38 -11.02 4.06
CA ASP A 27 7.38 -11.62 3.18
C ASP A 27 8.30 -10.53 2.62
N TYR A 28 7.68 -9.39 2.25
CA TYR A 28 8.38 -8.19 1.77
C TYR A 28 7.74 -6.95 2.35
N THR A 29 8.58 -5.95 2.59
CA THR A 29 8.16 -4.55 2.74
C THR A 29 8.98 -3.70 1.78
N ALA A 30 8.36 -2.69 1.19
CA ALA A 30 9.07 -1.70 0.38
C ALA A 30 8.63 -0.31 0.83
N PHE A 31 9.58 0.58 1.00
CA PHE A 31 9.34 1.94 1.45
C PHE A 31 9.93 2.93 0.47
N ARG A 32 9.16 3.94 0.10
CA ARG A 32 9.61 5.08 -0.68
C ARG A 32 9.19 6.37 0.01
N PHE A 33 10.14 7.29 0.07
CA PHE A 33 9.96 8.65 0.54
C PHE A 33 10.15 9.61 -0.62
N ASP A 34 9.23 10.54 -0.79
CA ASP A 34 9.30 11.59 -1.78
C ASP A 34 9.01 12.93 -1.12
N GLN A 35 9.91 13.89 -1.32
CA GLN A 35 9.76 15.26 -0.83
C GLN A 35 9.64 16.20 -2.00
N GLN A 36 8.56 16.95 -2.05
CA GLN A 36 8.29 17.91 -3.10
C GLN A 36 8.21 19.31 -2.51
N GLY A 37 8.76 20.28 -3.23
CA GLY A 37 8.70 21.70 -2.88
C GLY A 37 7.87 22.48 -3.89
N ARG A 38 7.01 23.38 -3.41
CA ARG A 38 6.34 24.37 -4.26
C ARG A 38 7.23 25.61 -4.34
N THR A 39 7.56 26.04 -5.56
CA THR A 39 8.32 27.27 -5.82
C THR A 39 7.42 28.32 -6.43
N LEU A 40 7.59 29.59 -6.05
CA LEU A 40 7.01 30.70 -6.79
C LEU A 40 7.75 30.87 -8.12
N ALA A 41 7.00 31.16 -9.19
CA ALA A 41 7.57 31.41 -10.51
C ALA A 41 8.59 32.58 -10.53
N ILE A 42 8.49 33.49 -9.56
CA ILE A 42 9.30 34.71 -9.46
C ILE A 42 10.50 34.53 -8.50
N SER A 43 10.42 33.63 -7.53
CA SER A 43 11.53 33.34 -6.63
C SER A 43 11.81 31.83 -6.68
N LYS A 44 13.04 31.45 -6.93
CA LYS A 44 13.47 30.03 -6.88
C LYS A 44 13.48 29.44 -5.46
N LYS A 45 12.92 30.15 -4.48
CA LYS A 45 12.78 29.65 -3.09
C LYS A 45 11.52 28.83 -2.96
N ALA A 46 11.64 27.64 -2.38
CA ALA A 46 10.51 26.82 -1.98
C ALA A 46 9.66 27.61 -0.96
N ILE A 47 8.36 27.75 -1.23
CA ILE A 47 7.42 28.41 -0.32
C ILE A 47 6.92 27.41 0.70
N ASP A 48 6.75 26.16 0.27
CA ASP A 48 6.19 25.09 1.09
C ASP A 48 6.81 23.75 0.64
N THR A 49 7.05 22.87 1.59
CA THR A 49 7.51 21.51 1.34
C THR A 49 6.47 20.56 1.86
N TYR A 50 6.20 19.50 1.12
CA TYR A 50 5.32 18.44 1.55
C TYR A 50 5.95 17.07 1.28
N THR A 51 5.68 16.13 2.16
CA THR A 51 6.23 14.79 2.09
C THR A 51 5.16 13.76 1.78
N THR A 52 5.51 12.83 0.91
CA THR A 52 4.68 11.69 0.55
C THR A 52 5.44 10.41 0.84
N HIS A 53 4.77 9.47 1.50
CA HIS A 53 5.31 8.16 1.82
C HIS A 53 4.52 7.09 1.10
N GLU A 54 5.20 6.10 0.55
CA GLU A 54 4.58 4.89 0.03
C GLU A 54 5.17 3.68 0.76
N ASN A 55 4.30 2.94 1.46
CA ASN A 55 4.65 1.77 2.23
C ASN A 55 3.94 0.56 1.64
N VAL A 56 4.71 -0.39 1.16
CA VAL A 56 4.21 -1.62 0.55
C VAL A 56 4.44 -2.79 1.50
N TYR A 57 3.40 -3.59 1.71
CA TYR A 57 3.43 -4.77 2.57
C TYR A 57 2.93 -5.98 1.78
N VAL A 58 3.77 -7.00 1.64
CA VAL A 58 3.46 -8.23 0.92
C VAL A 58 3.45 -9.39 1.90
N PHE A 59 2.34 -10.12 1.99
CA PHE A 59 2.20 -11.21 2.94
C PHE A 59 1.13 -12.22 2.54
N HIS A 60 1.19 -13.40 3.14
CA HIS A 60 0.18 -14.43 3.03
C HIS A 60 -0.85 -14.30 4.14
N LYS A 61 -2.12 -14.26 3.76
CA LYS A 61 -3.24 -14.32 4.69
C LYS A 61 -4.49 -14.77 3.96
N THR A 62 -5.13 -15.84 4.44
CA THR A 62 -6.47 -16.18 3.96
C THR A 62 -7.45 -15.11 4.44
N LEU A 63 -8.13 -14.47 3.51
CA LEU A 63 -9.18 -13.48 3.76
C LEU A 63 -10.55 -14.15 3.53
N HIS A 64 -11.53 -13.74 4.32
CA HIS A 64 -12.91 -14.25 4.21
C HIS A 64 -13.86 -13.08 3.94
N ALA A 65 -14.78 -13.27 3.00
CA ALA A 65 -15.70 -12.21 2.62
C ALA A 65 -16.55 -11.71 3.81
N GLU A 66 -16.95 -12.61 4.71
CA GLU A 66 -17.79 -12.31 5.89
C GLU A 66 -17.09 -11.39 6.90
N THR A 67 -15.79 -11.56 7.09
CA THR A 67 -14.96 -10.83 8.08
C THR A 67 -13.99 -9.85 7.45
N PHE A 68 -14.07 -9.64 6.14
CA PHE A 68 -13.10 -8.88 5.36
C PHE A 68 -12.78 -7.50 5.96
N ARG A 69 -13.80 -6.73 6.37
CA ARG A 69 -13.59 -5.39 6.92
C ARG A 69 -12.84 -5.42 8.24
N ASP A 70 -13.23 -6.32 9.14
CA ASP A 70 -12.60 -6.47 10.46
C ASP A 70 -11.15 -6.98 10.32
N GLU A 71 -10.93 -7.90 9.36
CA GLU A 71 -9.59 -8.39 9.04
C GLU A 71 -8.69 -7.26 8.51
N MET A 72 -9.22 -6.42 7.61
CA MET A 72 -8.48 -5.27 7.09
C MET A 72 -8.19 -4.23 8.19
N ASP A 73 -9.15 -3.96 9.05
CA ASP A 73 -8.96 -3.03 10.17
C ASP A 73 -7.91 -3.55 11.16
N GLY A 74 -7.91 -4.85 11.46
CA GLY A 74 -6.89 -5.50 12.28
C GLY A 74 -5.49 -5.42 11.66
N ILE A 75 -5.36 -5.59 10.35
CA ILE A 75 -4.09 -5.42 9.63
C ILE A 75 -3.59 -3.98 9.76
N LEU A 76 -4.45 -3.01 9.49
CA LEU A 76 -4.08 -1.59 9.55
C LEU A 76 -3.74 -1.12 10.97
N GLN A 77 -4.40 -1.65 12.00
CA GLN A 77 -4.06 -1.36 13.40
C GLN A 77 -2.64 -1.79 13.77
N ASN A 78 -2.11 -2.87 13.18
CA ASN A 78 -0.72 -3.26 13.36
C ASN A 78 0.26 -2.36 12.58
N ILE A 79 -0.15 -1.82 11.44
CA ILE A 79 0.70 -1.01 10.57
C ILE A 79 0.79 0.44 11.04
N TYR A 80 -0.32 1.07 11.41
CA TYR A 80 -0.36 2.49 11.77
C TYR A 80 0.70 2.93 12.80
N PRO A 81 1.00 2.17 13.88
CA PRO A 81 2.02 2.56 14.84
C PRO A 81 3.45 2.57 14.28
N THR A 82 3.68 1.91 13.12
CA THR A 82 5.01 1.83 12.49
C THR A 82 5.28 2.96 11.51
N LEU A 83 4.26 3.74 11.17
CA LEU A 83 4.39 4.83 10.21
C LEU A 83 5.16 6.01 10.83
N LYS A 84 6.10 6.54 10.06
CA LYS A 84 6.80 7.78 10.40
C LYS A 84 6.06 8.93 9.71
N LEU A 85 5.54 9.86 10.51
CA LEU A 85 4.81 11.01 10.02
C LEU A 85 5.60 12.27 10.40
N GLU A 86 6.21 12.93 9.42
CA GLU A 86 6.94 14.18 9.62
C GLU A 86 5.98 15.36 9.81
N LYS A 87 6.54 16.52 10.17
CA LYS A 87 5.76 17.73 10.44
C LYS A 87 5.08 18.28 9.19
N ASP A 88 5.71 18.12 8.03
CA ASP A 88 5.24 18.52 6.70
C ASP A 88 4.60 17.36 5.93
N HIS A 89 4.09 16.36 6.65
CA HIS A 89 3.42 15.20 6.07
C HIS A 89 2.16 15.60 5.30
N TYR A 90 2.09 15.13 4.04
CA TYR A 90 0.94 15.37 3.16
C TYR A 90 0.12 14.10 2.93
N GLU A 91 0.78 13.00 2.54
CA GLU A 91 0.13 11.74 2.27
C GLU A 91 1.01 10.54 2.61
N THR A 92 0.40 9.51 3.16
CA THR A 92 0.98 8.16 3.23
C THR A 92 0.09 7.19 2.49
N LEU A 93 0.65 6.51 1.50
CA LEU A 93 0.02 5.38 0.83
C LEU A 93 0.44 4.09 1.54
N ILE A 94 -0.53 3.25 1.86
CA ILE A 94 -0.32 1.90 2.39
C ILE A 94 -0.81 0.91 1.35
N ASP A 95 0.10 0.21 0.70
CA ASP A 95 -0.19 -0.81 -0.28
C ASP A 95 -0.13 -2.19 0.37
N LEU A 96 -1.28 -2.84 0.48
CA LEU A 96 -1.40 -4.18 0.99
C LEU A 96 -1.50 -5.16 -0.19
N ILE A 97 -0.45 -5.94 -0.41
CA ILE A 97 -0.41 -7.00 -1.42
C ILE A 97 -0.56 -8.33 -0.70
N ILE A 98 -1.74 -8.92 -0.77
CA ILE A 98 -2.13 -10.08 0.03
C ILE A 98 -2.26 -11.31 -0.87
N LEU A 99 -1.47 -12.34 -0.56
CA LEU A 99 -1.59 -13.63 -1.21
C LEU A 99 -2.71 -14.42 -0.51
N THR A 100 -3.84 -14.58 -1.22
CA THR A 100 -5.06 -15.19 -0.68
C THR A 100 -5.85 -15.90 -1.79
N PRO A 101 -6.55 -17.00 -1.50
CA PRO A 101 -7.56 -17.54 -2.41
C PRO A 101 -8.66 -16.50 -2.66
N LEU A 102 -9.16 -16.43 -3.90
CA LEU A 102 -10.18 -15.48 -4.31
C LEU A 102 -11.47 -16.21 -4.72
N ASP A 103 -12.59 -15.79 -4.18
CA ASP A 103 -13.91 -16.06 -4.70
C ASP A 103 -14.58 -14.76 -5.18
N GLN A 104 -15.69 -14.88 -5.89
CA GLN A 104 -16.40 -13.75 -6.48
C GLN A 104 -16.86 -12.71 -5.45
N LYS A 105 -17.26 -13.15 -4.26
CA LYS A 105 -17.76 -12.28 -3.18
C LYS A 105 -16.61 -11.45 -2.61
N LEU A 106 -15.48 -12.10 -2.28
CA LEU A 106 -14.28 -11.43 -1.76
C LEU A 106 -13.71 -10.44 -2.79
N GLU A 107 -13.68 -10.82 -4.08
CA GLU A 107 -13.25 -9.89 -5.14
C GLU A 107 -14.11 -8.62 -5.20
N GLY A 108 -15.43 -8.76 -5.09
CA GLY A 108 -16.33 -7.61 -5.07
C GLY A 108 -16.02 -6.68 -3.89
N MET A 109 -15.73 -7.23 -2.72
CA MET A 109 -15.36 -6.46 -1.53
C MET A 109 -14.00 -5.76 -1.69
N ILE A 110 -13.00 -6.45 -2.24
CA ILE A 110 -11.68 -5.87 -2.52
C ILE A 110 -11.80 -4.69 -3.49
N ARG A 111 -12.54 -4.86 -4.59
CA ARG A 111 -12.71 -3.80 -5.60
C ARG A 111 -13.41 -2.55 -5.05
N SER A 112 -14.33 -2.74 -4.11
CA SER A 112 -15.09 -1.64 -3.48
C SER A 112 -14.40 -1.07 -2.24
N TYR A 113 -13.30 -1.67 -1.77
CA TYR A 113 -12.61 -1.22 -0.57
C TYR A 113 -12.02 0.17 -0.73
N GLN A 114 -12.33 1.04 0.23
CA GLN A 114 -11.74 2.36 0.35
C GLN A 114 -11.54 2.67 1.83
N LYS A 115 -10.32 3.03 2.19
CA LYS A 115 -9.98 3.43 3.57
C LYS A 115 -9.00 4.59 3.52
N THR A 116 -9.46 5.75 3.96
CA THR A 116 -8.63 6.94 4.14
C THR A 116 -8.80 7.45 5.57
N LYS A 117 -7.69 7.67 6.24
CA LYS A 117 -7.65 8.25 7.59
C LYS A 117 -7.06 9.65 7.49
N LEU A 118 -7.87 10.66 7.81
CA LEU A 118 -7.41 12.04 7.91
C LEU A 118 -6.67 12.24 9.24
N LEU A 119 -5.56 12.94 9.19
CA LEU A 119 -4.76 13.29 10.35
C LEU A 119 -5.05 14.73 10.76
N LYS A 120 -5.24 14.97 12.07
CA LYS A 120 -5.52 16.31 12.62
C LYS A 120 -6.60 17.04 11.83
N LEU A 121 -7.74 16.40 11.57
CA LEU A 121 -8.85 16.94 10.79
C LEU A 121 -8.46 17.37 9.36
N GLY A 122 -7.44 16.72 8.77
CA GLY A 122 -6.92 17.03 7.44
C GLY A 122 -5.70 17.96 7.41
N PHE A 123 -5.43 18.70 8.47
CA PHE A 123 -4.24 19.57 8.55
C PHE A 123 -2.91 18.80 8.69
N GLY A 124 -2.95 17.54 9.07
CA GLY A 124 -1.78 16.66 9.17
C GLY A 124 -1.65 15.70 7.99
N GLY A 125 -2.37 15.94 6.89
CA GLY A 125 -2.40 15.08 5.73
C GLY A 125 -3.34 13.88 5.86
N ALA A 126 -3.14 12.87 5.02
CA ALA A 126 -3.97 11.68 4.93
C ALA A 126 -3.16 10.38 4.87
N ILE A 127 -3.75 9.30 5.35
CA ILE A 127 -3.25 7.93 5.15
C ILE A 127 -4.28 7.20 4.30
N THR A 128 -3.90 6.79 3.09
CA THR A 128 -4.76 6.07 2.15
C THR A 128 -4.32 4.63 2.04
N SER A 129 -5.23 3.70 2.35
CA SER A 129 -4.97 2.27 2.26
C SER A 129 -5.47 1.72 0.92
N ARG A 130 -4.57 1.06 0.20
CA ARG A 130 -4.81 0.42 -1.09
C ARG A 130 -4.60 -1.07 -0.94
N ILE A 131 -5.36 -1.88 -1.67
CA ILE A 131 -5.29 -3.34 -1.55
C ILE A 131 -5.21 -4.01 -2.92
N ILE A 132 -4.32 -4.99 -3.02
CA ILE A 132 -4.22 -5.94 -4.11
C ILE A 132 -4.21 -7.35 -3.52
N ALA A 133 -5.10 -8.19 -3.97
CA ALA A 133 -5.11 -9.61 -3.66
C ALA A 133 -4.62 -10.42 -4.85
N ILE A 134 -3.80 -11.43 -4.58
CA ILE A 134 -3.20 -12.31 -5.57
C ILE A 134 -3.57 -13.76 -5.23
N ASP A 135 -4.33 -14.38 -6.11
CA ASP A 135 -4.57 -15.82 -6.08
C ASP A 135 -3.62 -16.52 -7.07
N ARG A 136 -2.60 -17.16 -6.52
CA ARG A 136 -1.62 -17.87 -7.34
C ARG A 136 -2.15 -19.15 -8.00
N LYS A 137 -3.18 -19.77 -7.41
CA LYS A 137 -3.77 -20.99 -7.97
C LYS A 137 -4.62 -20.69 -9.21
N GLN A 138 -5.32 -19.55 -9.18
CA GLN A 138 -6.14 -19.09 -10.28
C GLN A 138 -5.40 -18.15 -11.24
N ASN A 139 -4.12 -17.82 -11.00
CA ASN A 139 -3.36 -16.78 -11.70
C ASN A 139 -4.12 -15.46 -11.80
N LYS A 140 -4.68 -15.01 -10.69
CA LYS A 140 -5.58 -13.86 -10.65
C LYS A 140 -5.06 -12.77 -9.74
N VAL A 141 -5.17 -11.54 -10.20
CA VAL A 141 -4.86 -10.34 -9.43
C VAL A 141 -6.09 -9.44 -9.40
N THR A 142 -6.49 -9.01 -8.22
CA THR A 142 -7.65 -8.12 -8.02
C THR A 142 -7.25 -7.00 -7.06
N GLY A 143 -7.54 -5.76 -7.43
CA GLY A 143 -7.27 -4.60 -6.58
C GLY A 143 -8.43 -3.60 -6.55
N ASN A 144 -8.40 -2.68 -5.60
CA ASN A 144 -9.34 -1.58 -5.55
C ASN A 144 -8.99 -0.51 -6.61
N LYS A 145 -9.89 0.47 -6.82
CA LYS A 145 -9.73 1.49 -7.87
C LYS A 145 -8.41 2.29 -7.75
N ALA A 146 -7.91 2.48 -6.53
CA ALA A 146 -6.73 3.31 -6.27
C ALA A 146 -5.41 2.65 -6.69
N VAL A 147 -5.39 1.35 -6.99
CA VAL A 147 -4.17 0.59 -7.33
C VAL A 147 -4.06 0.13 -8.78
N LYS A 148 -4.89 0.62 -9.68
CA LYS A 148 -4.93 0.13 -11.09
C LYS A 148 -3.55 0.04 -11.76
N GLN A 149 -2.71 1.06 -11.60
CA GLN A 149 -1.37 1.06 -12.20
C GLN A 149 -0.45 -0.01 -11.59
N LEU A 150 -0.47 -0.15 -10.27
CA LEU A 150 0.32 -1.17 -9.58
C LEU A 150 -0.22 -2.56 -9.88
N GLN A 151 -1.54 -2.74 -9.93
CA GLN A 151 -2.18 -3.98 -10.33
C GLN A 151 -1.72 -4.42 -11.72
N SER A 152 -1.78 -3.55 -12.74
CA SER A 152 -1.34 -3.86 -14.11
C SER A 152 0.14 -4.23 -14.19
N LYS A 153 1.00 -3.59 -13.40
CA LYS A 153 2.43 -3.96 -13.31
C LYS A 153 2.61 -5.36 -12.74
N LEU A 154 1.87 -5.69 -11.67
CA LEU A 154 1.93 -7.01 -11.04
C LEU A 154 1.36 -8.10 -11.97
N GLU A 155 0.26 -7.83 -12.65
CA GLU A 155 -0.31 -8.73 -13.66
C GLU A 155 0.71 -9.05 -14.76
N GLY A 156 1.36 -8.04 -15.33
CA GLY A 156 2.37 -8.18 -16.39
C GLY A 156 3.60 -9.00 -15.98
N VAL A 157 3.87 -9.11 -14.68
CA VAL A 157 5.03 -9.86 -14.16
C VAL A 157 4.65 -11.23 -13.61
N LEU A 158 3.43 -11.38 -13.08
CA LEU A 158 2.98 -12.60 -12.40
C LEU A 158 2.16 -13.54 -13.29
N ILE A 159 1.45 -12.99 -14.26
CA ILE A 159 0.57 -13.73 -15.18
C ILE A 159 1.28 -13.78 -16.53
N LYS A 160 2.22 -14.71 -16.65
CA LYS A 160 2.89 -15.06 -17.91
C LYS A 160 2.48 -16.44 -18.35
#